data_34f89457b6389fbd1eec0230d05975db
#
_entry.id   34f89457b6389fbd1eec0230d05975db
#
_cell.length_a   1.000
_cell.length_b   1.000
_cell.length_c   1.000
_cell.angle_alpha   90.00
_cell.angle_beta   90.00
_cell.angle_gamma   90.00
#
_symmetry.space_group_name_H-M   'P 1'
#
loop_
_entity.id
_entity.type
_entity.pdbx_description
1 polymer ?
#
loop_
_entity_poly.entity_id
_entity_poly.type
_entity_poly.pdbx_seq_one_letter_code
_entity_poly.pdbx_strand_id
1 'polypeptide(L)'
;MIDLINKNVSNVDICKQLNITFSELTAKLLELKNLGIACQRKYYSNGLTKYIPASELSSLSKLNNKNLEATIITDTNEDKIKILATADFHYCNKAFRQDLIAKAFEYCVQNGIHIIMCAGDLLDGTFPSGKQIITSPYEQIKYFLENYPHDDSILTFAVGGNHDLSVLNSSYIDLRYATANYRPDIIIPGYCNSIINIKNDSILLHHHVDNIHKASTKSTILLHGHSHKFKINDIYNNGLLEIWIPSLSNILQIMPTVLEMTLKFKNGIISHVNIKQVMLKKKPIILGEYDYYKDNNLKDEHIFNTEDYKNGNVINQENKFDDDFERSSMSQIEKFNKRYGI
;
A
#
# COMPACT_ATOMS: atom_id res chain seq x y z
N MET A 1 -25.66 -16.26 -6.36
CA MET A 1 -24.71 -15.33 -5.73
C MET A 1 -24.96 -15.16 -4.22
N ILE A 2 -26.14 -14.79 -3.78
CA ILE A 2 -26.45 -14.61 -2.33
C ILE A 2 -26.13 -15.87 -1.53
N ASP A 3 -26.48 -17.05 -2.03
CA ASP A 3 -26.17 -18.32 -1.35
C ASP A 3 -24.68 -18.57 -1.19
N LEU A 4 -23.86 -18.15 -2.16
CA LEU A 4 -22.39 -18.25 -2.08
C LEU A 4 -21.82 -17.24 -1.05
N ILE A 5 -22.39 -16.04 -0.99
CA ILE A 5 -22.04 -15.02 0.03
C ILE A 5 -22.38 -15.54 1.41
N ASN A 6 -23.57 -16.10 1.62
CA ASN A 6 -24.00 -16.66 2.90
C ASN A 6 -23.15 -17.88 3.33
N LYS A 7 -22.61 -18.63 2.37
CA LYS A 7 -21.66 -19.72 2.60
C LYS A 7 -20.22 -19.23 2.82
N ASN A 8 -19.99 -17.91 2.86
CA ASN A 8 -18.68 -17.29 3.08
C ASN A 8 -17.63 -17.72 2.03
N VAL A 9 -18.05 -17.92 0.78
CA VAL A 9 -17.18 -18.25 -0.35
C VAL A 9 -16.34 -17.04 -0.75
N SER A 10 -15.09 -17.26 -1.17
CA SER A 10 -14.21 -16.16 -1.59
C SER A 10 -14.73 -15.48 -2.86
N ASN A 11 -14.40 -14.22 -3.07
CA ASN A 11 -14.77 -13.46 -4.27
C ASN A 11 -14.23 -14.12 -5.56
N VAL A 12 -13.02 -14.69 -5.51
CA VAL A 12 -12.39 -15.44 -6.60
C VAL A 12 -13.24 -16.69 -6.95
N ASP A 13 -13.62 -17.45 -5.93
CA ASP A 13 -14.43 -18.68 -6.14
C ASP A 13 -15.86 -18.35 -6.58
N ILE A 14 -16.44 -17.23 -6.09
CA ILE A 14 -17.73 -16.76 -6.58
C ILE A 14 -17.64 -16.44 -8.08
N CYS A 15 -16.60 -15.70 -8.50
CA CYS A 15 -16.38 -15.38 -9.91
C CYS A 15 -16.21 -16.64 -10.75
N LYS A 16 -15.41 -17.61 -10.29
CA LYS A 16 -15.21 -18.90 -10.98
C LYS A 16 -16.52 -19.71 -11.10
N GLN A 17 -17.27 -19.84 -10.01
CA GLN A 17 -18.50 -20.65 -9.99
C GLN A 17 -19.62 -20.05 -10.84
N LEU A 18 -19.71 -18.72 -10.89
CA LEU A 18 -20.72 -18.02 -11.68
C LEU A 18 -20.24 -17.67 -13.10
N ASN A 19 -18.98 -17.95 -13.43
CA ASN A 19 -18.32 -17.57 -14.69
C ASN A 19 -18.49 -16.08 -15.01
N ILE A 20 -18.18 -15.23 -14.03
CA ILE A 20 -18.24 -13.77 -14.12
C ILE A 20 -16.91 -13.14 -13.76
N THR A 21 -16.68 -11.93 -14.24
CA THR A 21 -15.54 -11.08 -13.88
C THR A 21 -15.74 -10.41 -12.53
N PHE A 22 -14.68 -9.86 -11.94
CA PHE A 22 -14.78 -9.04 -10.72
C PHE A 22 -15.63 -7.78 -10.93
N SER A 23 -15.58 -7.18 -12.11
CA SER A 23 -16.41 -6.02 -12.46
C SER A 23 -17.90 -6.38 -12.45
N GLU A 24 -18.25 -7.53 -13.05
CA GLU A 24 -19.65 -8.04 -13.03
C GLU A 24 -20.09 -8.43 -11.62
N LEU A 25 -19.20 -9.01 -10.80
CA LEU A 25 -19.50 -9.28 -9.40
C LEU A 25 -19.79 -7.98 -8.65
N THR A 26 -19.00 -6.93 -8.87
CA THR A 26 -19.19 -5.62 -8.25
C THR A 26 -20.52 -5.00 -8.68
N ALA A 27 -20.86 -5.06 -9.96
CA ALA A 27 -22.17 -4.59 -10.49
C ALA A 27 -23.34 -5.32 -9.82
N LYS A 28 -23.25 -6.65 -9.71
CA LYS A 28 -24.28 -7.47 -9.03
C LYS A 28 -24.41 -7.16 -7.53
N LEU A 29 -23.29 -6.84 -6.85
CA LEU A 29 -23.33 -6.41 -5.45
C LEU A 29 -24.00 -5.04 -5.29
N LEU A 30 -23.82 -4.13 -6.26
CA LEU A 30 -24.51 -2.86 -6.29
C LEU A 30 -26.02 -3.02 -6.53
N GLU A 31 -26.41 -3.94 -7.41
CA GLU A 31 -27.83 -4.30 -7.62
C GLU A 31 -28.46 -4.85 -6.33
N LEU A 32 -27.77 -5.74 -5.61
CA LEU A 32 -28.23 -6.26 -4.32
C LEU A 32 -28.38 -5.14 -3.28
N LYS A 33 -27.44 -4.22 -3.24
CA LYS A 33 -27.53 -3.03 -2.35
C LYS A 33 -28.78 -2.19 -2.66
N ASN A 34 -29.10 -1.99 -3.94
CA ASN A 34 -30.31 -1.26 -4.36
C ASN A 34 -31.60 -2.00 -3.98
N LEU A 35 -31.54 -3.33 -3.83
CA LEU A 35 -32.63 -4.16 -3.32
C LEU A 35 -32.65 -4.25 -1.77
N GLY A 36 -31.84 -3.46 -1.08
CA GLY A 36 -31.75 -3.44 0.39
C GLY A 36 -30.83 -4.52 0.98
N ILE A 37 -30.13 -5.29 0.15
CA ILE A 37 -29.19 -6.32 0.59
C ILE A 37 -27.77 -5.78 0.51
N ALA A 38 -27.29 -5.20 1.60
CA ALA A 38 -25.92 -4.67 1.69
C ALA A 38 -24.93 -5.81 2.00
N CYS A 39 -23.77 -5.78 1.33
CA CYS A 39 -22.66 -6.68 1.62
C CYS A 39 -21.41 -5.87 2.01
N GLN A 40 -20.69 -6.35 3.00
CA GLN A 40 -19.41 -5.80 3.42
C GLN A 40 -18.27 -6.67 2.90
N ARG A 41 -17.23 -6.03 2.35
CA ARG A 41 -16.01 -6.71 1.92
C ARG A 41 -15.09 -6.95 3.12
N LYS A 42 -14.54 -8.16 3.24
CA LYS A 42 -13.57 -8.55 4.27
C LYS A 42 -12.29 -9.05 3.60
N TYR A 43 -11.15 -8.63 4.12
CA TYR A 43 -9.81 -8.95 3.62
C TYR A 43 -9.10 -9.86 4.61
N TYR A 44 -8.46 -10.93 4.12
CA TYR A 44 -7.81 -11.94 4.95
C TYR A 44 -6.29 -11.95 4.73
N SER A 45 -5.53 -12.33 5.76
CA SER A 45 -4.06 -12.38 5.75
C SER A 45 -3.48 -13.35 4.71
N ASN A 46 -4.27 -14.33 4.27
CA ASN A 46 -3.93 -15.27 3.20
C ASN A 46 -4.26 -14.74 1.79
N GLY A 47 -4.50 -13.45 1.62
CA GLY A 47 -4.79 -12.81 0.34
C GLY A 47 -6.23 -12.96 -0.16
N LEU A 48 -7.10 -13.66 0.55
CA LEU A 48 -8.48 -13.84 0.13
C LEU A 48 -9.34 -12.62 0.48
N THR A 49 -10.34 -12.36 -0.36
CA THR A 49 -11.43 -11.43 -0.09
C THR A 49 -12.76 -12.16 -0.07
N LYS A 50 -13.60 -11.84 0.89
CA LYS A 50 -14.95 -12.39 0.99
C LYS A 50 -15.97 -11.27 1.18
N TYR A 51 -17.21 -11.52 0.72
CA TYR A 51 -18.33 -10.65 0.99
C TYR A 51 -19.22 -11.32 2.05
N ILE A 52 -19.64 -10.54 3.03
CA ILE A 52 -20.61 -11.00 4.04
C ILE A 52 -21.83 -10.06 4.02
N PRO A 53 -23.04 -10.58 4.29
CA PRO A 53 -24.19 -9.71 4.46
C PRO A 53 -23.95 -8.72 5.59
N ALA A 54 -24.25 -7.44 5.36
CA ALA A 54 -24.24 -6.46 6.42
C ALA A 54 -25.56 -6.58 7.20
N SER A 55 -25.46 -6.96 8.46
CA SER A 55 -26.62 -7.21 9.31
C SER A 55 -27.45 -5.97 9.64
N GLU A 56 -26.94 -4.75 9.42
CA GLU A 56 -27.67 -3.51 9.61
C GLU A 56 -27.17 -2.39 8.67
N LEU A 57 -28.12 -1.76 7.97
CA LEU A 57 -27.88 -0.55 7.17
C LEU A 57 -27.41 0.64 8.03
N SER A 58 -27.63 0.64 9.33
CA SER A 58 -27.25 1.71 10.25
C SER A 58 -25.74 1.92 10.37
N SER A 59 -24.94 0.88 10.11
CA SER A 59 -23.48 1.01 10.10
C SER A 59 -22.93 1.57 8.78
N LEU A 60 -23.69 1.46 7.69
CA LEU A 60 -23.29 1.96 6.34
C LEU A 60 -23.51 3.47 6.18
N SER A 61 -24.44 4.06 6.93
CA SER A 61 -24.66 5.52 6.95
C SER A 61 -23.50 6.30 7.59
N LYS A 62 -22.59 5.60 8.28
CA LYS A 62 -21.35 6.14 8.83
C LYS A 62 -20.12 5.87 7.94
N LEU A 63 -20.30 5.51 6.68
CA LEU A 63 -19.31 5.74 5.63
C LEU A 63 -19.18 7.24 5.36
N ASN A 64 -19.07 8.00 6.47
CA ASN A 64 -18.50 9.32 6.43
C ASN A 64 -17.09 9.15 5.86
N ASN A 65 -16.66 10.02 4.97
CA ASN A 65 -15.35 10.19 4.38
C ASN A 65 -14.15 10.27 5.37
N LYS A 66 -14.32 9.80 6.60
CA LYS A 66 -13.34 9.83 7.69
C LYS A 66 -12.67 8.49 7.97
N ASN A 67 -13.14 7.37 7.42
CA ASN A 67 -12.52 6.08 7.68
C ASN A 67 -11.44 5.81 6.62
N LEU A 68 -10.26 6.38 6.87
CA LEU A 68 -9.02 6.09 6.16
C LEU A 68 -8.45 4.73 6.57
N GLU A 69 -9.34 3.74 6.84
CA GLU A 69 -8.99 2.49 7.49
C GLU A 69 -9.39 1.27 6.66
N ALA A 70 -8.54 0.26 6.69
CA ALA A 70 -8.86 -1.10 6.27
C ALA A 70 -8.45 -2.08 7.37
N THR A 71 -9.08 -3.26 7.39
CA THR A 71 -8.76 -4.31 8.38
C THR A 71 -8.40 -5.60 7.69
N ILE A 72 -7.27 -6.18 8.07
CA ILE A 72 -6.82 -7.51 7.69
C ILE A 72 -7.28 -8.49 8.77
N ILE A 73 -8.09 -9.46 8.38
CA ILE A 73 -8.54 -10.55 9.24
C ILE A 73 -7.49 -11.64 9.20
N THR A 74 -7.10 -12.13 10.37
CA THR A 74 -6.10 -13.16 10.55
C THR A 74 -6.73 -14.39 11.22
N ASP A 75 -6.15 -15.55 11.01
CA ASP A 75 -6.52 -16.70 11.82
C ASP A 75 -6.10 -16.48 13.28
N THR A 76 -6.87 -17.06 14.21
CA THR A 76 -6.65 -16.87 15.66
C THR A 76 -5.26 -17.34 16.11
N ASN A 77 -4.76 -18.41 15.49
CA ASN A 77 -3.47 -19.03 15.81
C ASN A 77 -2.31 -18.48 14.97
N GLU A 78 -2.55 -17.53 14.06
CA GLU A 78 -1.52 -16.93 13.24
C GLU A 78 -0.73 -15.92 14.08
N ASP A 79 0.47 -16.30 14.54
CA ASP A 79 1.37 -15.47 15.35
C ASP A 79 2.37 -14.66 14.52
N LYS A 80 2.40 -14.91 13.20
CA LYS A 80 3.37 -14.34 12.27
C LYS A 80 2.74 -14.08 10.91
N ILE A 81 2.95 -12.87 10.38
CA ILE A 81 2.51 -12.46 9.04
C ILE A 81 3.69 -11.88 8.27
N LYS A 82 3.79 -12.23 6.99
CA LYS A 82 4.72 -11.60 6.06
C LYS A 82 3.99 -10.57 5.20
N ILE A 83 4.63 -9.43 5.00
CA ILE A 83 4.19 -8.38 4.07
C ILE A 83 5.34 -7.97 3.17
N LEU A 84 5.03 -7.46 1.98
CA LEU A 84 5.98 -6.77 1.12
C LEU A 84 5.65 -5.28 1.13
N ALA A 85 6.58 -4.43 1.57
CA ALA A 85 6.38 -2.99 1.52
C ALA A 85 7.06 -2.39 0.28
N THR A 86 6.31 -1.54 -0.42
CA THR A 86 6.69 -0.87 -1.68
C THR A 86 6.20 0.57 -1.67
N ALA A 87 6.73 1.42 -2.57
CA ALA A 87 6.26 2.79 -2.76
C ALA A 87 6.67 3.34 -4.13
N ASP A 88 6.08 4.47 -4.52
CA ASP A 88 6.55 5.35 -5.57
C ASP A 88 6.74 4.62 -6.92
N PHE A 89 5.68 3.97 -7.41
CA PHE A 89 5.69 3.27 -8.69
C PHE A 89 5.75 4.23 -9.87
N HIS A 90 5.00 5.34 -9.80
CA HIS A 90 4.87 6.34 -10.85
C HIS A 90 4.51 5.73 -12.22
N TYR A 91 3.43 4.96 -12.26
CA TYR A 91 2.89 4.45 -13.52
C TYR A 91 2.73 5.60 -14.52
N CYS A 92 3.14 5.35 -15.77
CA CYS A 92 3.15 6.32 -16.86
C CYS A 92 4.30 7.35 -16.84
N ASN A 93 5.28 7.25 -15.93
CA ASN A 93 6.55 7.97 -16.03
C ASN A 93 7.53 7.20 -16.92
N LYS A 94 8.44 7.90 -17.60
CA LYS A 94 9.52 7.29 -18.41
C LYS A 94 10.48 6.41 -17.59
N ALA A 95 10.59 6.68 -16.29
CA ALA A 95 11.41 5.92 -15.34
C ALA A 95 10.64 4.79 -14.64
N PHE A 96 9.38 4.59 -14.99
CA PHE A 96 8.55 3.50 -14.48
C PHE A 96 9.14 2.12 -14.85
N ARG A 97 9.03 1.17 -13.92
CA ARG A 97 9.65 -0.16 -14.04
C ARG A 97 8.61 -1.28 -13.85
N GLN A 98 7.80 -1.51 -14.89
CA GLN A 98 6.82 -2.61 -14.93
C GLN A 98 7.44 -3.97 -14.59
N ASP A 99 8.67 -4.21 -15.08
CA ASP A 99 9.38 -5.46 -14.84
C ASP A 99 9.69 -5.71 -13.36
N LEU A 100 9.94 -4.65 -12.59
CA LEU A 100 10.21 -4.79 -11.15
C LEU A 100 8.95 -5.03 -10.35
N ILE A 101 7.82 -4.42 -10.75
CA ILE A 101 6.55 -4.67 -10.09
C ILE A 101 6.10 -6.12 -10.35
N ALA A 102 6.25 -6.62 -11.58
CA ALA A 102 5.99 -8.03 -11.88
C ALA A 102 6.86 -8.96 -11.03
N LYS A 103 8.17 -8.67 -10.91
CA LYS A 103 9.08 -9.44 -10.05
C LYS A 103 8.73 -9.36 -8.57
N ALA A 104 8.16 -8.24 -8.10
CA ALA A 104 7.68 -8.13 -6.72
C ALA A 104 6.53 -9.12 -6.47
N PHE A 105 5.61 -9.28 -7.41
CA PHE A 105 4.55 -10.28 -7.33
C PHE A 105 5.11 -11.72 -7.39
N GLU A 106 6.01 -12.00 -8.32
CA GLU A 106 6.70 -13.29 -8.38
C GLU A 106 7.41 -13.61 -7.05
N TYR A 107 8.08 -12.62 -6.47
CA TYR A 107 8.73 -12.75 -5.17
C TYR A 107 7.74 -13.06 -4.06
N CYS A 108 6.59 -12.38 -4.04
CA CYS A 108 5.52 -12.63 -3.08
C CYS A 108 5.03 -14.09 -3.17
N VAL A 109 4.70 -14.56 -4.36
CA VAL A 109 4.23 -15.96 -4.58
C VAL A 109 5.28 -16.97 -4.11
N GLN A 110 6.55 -16.78 -4.48
CA GLN A 110 7.65 -17.69 -4.12
C GLN A 110 7.93 -17.74 -2.62
N ASN A 111 7.66 -16.66 -1.88
CA ASN A 111 7.97 -16.54 -0.46
C ASN A 111 6.74 -16.64 0.47
N GLY A 112 5.55 -16.94 -0.10
CA GLY A 112 4.30 -17.04 0.65
C GLY A 112 3.91 -15.71 1.30
N ILE A 113 4.08 -14.61 0.56
CA ILE A 113 3.66 -13.26 0.95
C ILE A 113 2.35 -12.96 0.26
N HIS A 114 1.30 -12.73 1.04
CA HIS A 114 -0.05 -12.52 0.53
C HIS A 114 -0.50 -11.05 0.62
N ILE A 115 0.29 -10.20 1.25
CA ILE A 115 -0.03 -8.79 1.48
C ILE A 115 1.10 -7.92 0.95
N ILE A 116 0.75 -7.00 0.03
CA ILE A 116 1.61 -5.89 -0.39
C ILE A 116 1.09 -4.63 0.29
N MET A 117 1.97 -3.82 0.86
CA MET A 117 1.68 -2.48 1.37
C MET A 117 2.43 -1.46 0.52
N CYS A 118 1.69 -0.53 -0.10
CA CYS A 118 2.25 0.51 -0.94
C CYS A 118 2.04 1.90 -0.32
N ALA A 119 3.14 2.59 -0.03
CA ALA A 119 3.10 3.91 0.59
C ALA A 119 2.96 5.07 -0.42
N GLY A 120 2.17 4.87 -1.47
CA GLY A 120 1.70 5.93 -2.36
C GLY A 120 2.46 6.11 -3.66
N ASP A 121 2.04 7.12 -4.43
CA ASP A 121 2.50 7.46 -5.77
C ASP A 121 2.42 6.27 -6.73
N LEU A 122 1.21 5.75 -6.86
CA LEU A 122 0.89 4.69 -7.81
C LEU A 122 0.99 5.19 -9.25
N LEU A 123 0.44 6.38 -9.53
CA LEU A 123 0.46 7.06 -10.83
C LEU A 123 1.54 8.15 -10.89
N ASP A 124 1.91 8.59 -12.08
CA ASP A 124 2.83 9.74 -12.26
C ASP A 124 2.11 11.09 -12.13
N GLY A 125 0.79 11.08 -12.17
CA GLY A 125 -0.02 12.27 -11.96
C GLY A 125 -0.01 13.25 -13.11
N THR A 126 -0.33 14.53 -12.80
CA THR A 126 -0.49 15.60 -13.78
C THR A 126 0.55 16.70 -13.68
N PHE A 127 1.66 16.46 -12.98
CA PHE A 127 2.73 17.43 -12.85
C PHE A 127 3.46 17.61 -14.19
N PRO A 128 3.73 18.85 -14.62
CA PRO A 128 4.32 19.14 -15.93
C PRO A 128 5.84 18.86 -15.94
N SER A 129 6.22 17.62 -15.68
CA SER A 129 7.64 17.22 -15.61
C SER A 129 8.27 16.96 -16.97
N GLY A 130 7.48 16.82 -18.06
CA GLY A 130 7.94 16.35 -19.37
C GLY A 130 8.44 14.90 -19.39
N LYS A 131 8.29 14.18 -18.27
CA LYS A 131 8.73 12.79 -18.11
C LYS A 131 7.59 11.78 -18.23
N GLN A 132 6.36 12.24 -18.43
CA GLN A 132 5.19 11.39 -18.61
C GLN A 132 5.16 10.75 -19.99
N ILE A 133 4.82 9.46 -20.05
CA ILE A 133 4.52 8.73 -21.29
C ILE A 133 3.05 8.93 -21.66
N ILE A 134 2.18 8.93 -20.63
CA ILE A 134 0.74 9.16 -20.74
C ILE A 134 0.42 10.37 -19.87
N THR A 135 -0.12 11.43 -20.46
CA THR A 135 -0.44 12.69 -19.77
C THR A 135 -1.90 12.80 -19.33
N SER A 136 -2.81 12.06 -19.98
CA SER A 136 -4.23 12.05 -19.64
C SER A 136 -4.47 11.33 -18.32
N PRO A 137 -5.09 11.97 -17.30
CA PRO A 137 -5.42 11.34 -16.03
C PRO A 137 -6.25 10.05 -16.18
N TYR A 138 -7.25 10.09 -17.06
CA TYR A 138 -8.10 8.94 -17.35
C TYR A 138 -7.28 7.76 -17.90
N GLU A 139 -6.42 8.02 -18.89
CA GLU A 139 -5.59 6.99 -19.50
C GLU A 139 -4.52 6.46 -18.53
N GLN A 140 -4.00 7.28 -17.60
CA GLN A 140 -3.10 6.81 -16.54
C GLN A 140 -3.81 5.82 -15.62
N ILE A 141 -5.02 6.15 -15.14
CA ILE A 141 -5.81 5.24 -14.30
C ILE A 141 -6.12 3.96 -15.05
N LYS A 142 -6.60 4.06 -16.30
CA LYS A 142 -6.90 2.89 -17.13
C LYS A 142 -5.67 2.00 -17.30
N TYR A 143 -4.52 2.60 -17.67
CA TYR A 143 -3.27 1.87 -17.85
C TYR A 143 -2.83 1.16 -16.56
N PHE A 144 -2.93 1.82 -15.39
CA PHE A 144 -2.64 1.22 -14.09
C PHE A 144 -3.54 0.03 -13.81
N LEU A 145 -4.87 0.17 -13.95
CA LEU A 145 -5.83 -0.89 -13.66
C LEU A 145 -5.61 -2.14 -14.54
N GLU A 146 -5.22 -1.92 -15.81
CA GLU A 146 -4.97 -3.00 -16.78
C GLU A 146 -3.60 -3.65 -16.63
N ASN A 147 -2.58 -2.92 -16.15
CA ASN A 147 -1.19 -3.37 -16.15
C ASN A 147 -0.60 -3.64 -14.76
N TYR A 148 -1.27 -3.22 -13.67
CA TYR A 148 -0.83 -3.63 -12.33
C TYR A 148 -1.01 -5.15 -12.19
N PRO A 149 0.04 -5.91 -11.81
CA PRO A 149 -0.04 -7.37 -11.76
C PRO A 149 -1.20 -7.85 -10.87
N HIS A 150 -1.67 -9.03 -11.11
CA HIS A 150 -2.73 -9.68 -10.35
C HIS A 150 -2.33 -11.11 -10.02
N ASP A 151 -2.59 -11.51 -8.78
CA ASP A 151 -2.55 -12.90 -8.33
C ASP A 151 -3.70 -13.10 -7.33
N ASP A 152 -4.43 -14.22 -7.49
CA ASP A 152 -5.61 -14.54 -6.68
C ASP A 152 -5.32 -14.64 -5.17
N SER A 153 -4.06 -14.80 -4.79
CA SER A 153 -3.60 -14.94 -3.41
C SER A 153 -2.93 -13.69 -2.84
N ILE A 154 -2.90 -12.57 -3.59
CA ILE A 154 -2.22 -11.34 -3.17
C ILE A 154 -3.21 -10.18 -3.10
N LEU A 155 -3.20 -9.47 -1.97
CA LEU A 155 -3.90 -8.20 -1.78
C LEU A 155 -2.90 -7.06 -1.66
N THR A 156 -3.19 -5.94 -2.34
CA THR A 156 -2.42 -4.70 -2.20
C THR A 156 -3.21 -3.68 -1.39
N PHE A 157 -2.68 -3.29 -0.24
CA PHE A 157 -3.15 -2.14 0.55
C PHE A 157 -2.26 -0.95 0.23
N ALA A 158 -2.86 0.14 -0.23
CA ALA A 158 -2.12 1.32 -0.64
C ALA A 158 -2.68 2.58 0.00
N VAL A 159 -1.87 3.62 0.05
CA VAL A 159 -2.32 5.00 0.22
C VAL A 159 -2.12 5.73 -1.11
N GLY A 160 -2.96 6.70 -1.44
CA GLY A 160 -2.68 7.59 -2.56
C GLY A 160 -1.62 8.62 -2.16
N GLY A 161 -0.66 8.90 -3.06
CA GLY A 161 0.33 9.93 -2.88
C GLY A 161 -0.08 11.28 -3.48
N ASN A 162 0.85 12.25 -3.48
CA ASN A 162 0.60 13.57 -4.07
C ASN A 162 0.42 13.50 -5.60
N HIS A 163 1.09 12.57 -6.27
CA HIS A 163 0.89 12.33 -7.69
C HIS A 163 -0.51 11.78 -7.98
N ASP A 164 -0.98 10.81 -7.22
CA ASP A 164 -2.34 10.27 -7.32
C ASP A 164 -3.39 11.34 -7.03
N LEU A 165 -3.15 12.20 -6.03
CA LEU A 165 -4.01 13.30 -5.66
C LEU A 165 -4.09 14.36 -6.77
N SER A 166 -3.01 14.59 -7.53
CA SER A 166 -3.00 15.50 -8.66
C SER A 166 -3.95 15.04 -9.78
N VAL A 167 -4.08 13.72 -9.98
CA VAL A 167 -5.05 13.12 -10.91
C VAL A 167 -6.48 13.41 -10.46
N LEU A 168 -6.78 13.18 -9.18
CA LEU A 168 -8.12 13.49 -8.63
C LEU A 168 -8.45 14.98 -8.78
N ASN A 169 -7.51 15.87 -8.46
CA ASN A 169 -7.72 17.31 -8.50
C ASN A 169 -7.93 17.85 -9.92
N SER A 170 -7.28 17.26 -10.91
CA SER A 170 -7.36 17.71 -12.30
C SER A 170 -8.52 17.12 -13.10
N SER A 171 -8.92 15.89 -12.79
CA SER A 171 -9.91 15.14 -13.56
C SER A 171 -11.19 14.81 -12.80
N TYR A 172 -11.19 14.98 -11.48
CA TYR A 172 -12.25 14.54 -10.58
C TYR A 172 -12.47 13.01 -10.59
N ILE A 173 -11.54 12.24 -11.16
CA ILE A 173 -11.60 10.77 -11.16
C ILE A 173 -10.86 10.26 -9.92
N ASP A 174 -11.59 9.61 -9.03
CA ASP A 174 -11.04 9.07 -7.78
C ASP A 174 -10.50 7.65 -8.01
N LEU A 175 -9.18 7.49 -7.87
CA LEU A 175 -8.49 6.21 -8.02
C LEU A 175 -9.04 5.14 -7.03
N ARG A 176 -9.49 5.55 -5.84
CA ARG A 176 -10.09 4.65 -4.84
C ARG A 176 -11.37 3.98 -5.37
N TYR A 177 -12.23 4.74 -6.04
CA TYR A 177 -13.44 4.21 -6.67
C TYR A 177 -13.12 3.36 -7.89
N ALA A 178 -12.14 3.77 -8.69
CA ALA A 178 -11.73 3.01 -9.85
C ALA A 178 -11.19 1.63 -9.45
N THR A 179 -10.27 1.58 -8.48
CA THR A 179 -9.75 0.30 -7.95
C THR A 179 -10.85 -0.54 -7.29
N ALA A 180 -11.70 0.06 -6.47
CA ALA A 180 -12.78 -0.67 -5.81
C ALA A 180 -13.75 -1.35 -6.78
N ASN A 181 -13.95 -0.77 -7.97
CA ASN A 181 -14.87 -1.28 -8.98
C ASN A 181 -14.22 -2.28 -9.94
N TYR A 182 -12.95 -2.10 -10.30
CA TYR A 182 -12.30 -2.88 -11.35
C TYR A 182 -11.20 -3.80 -10.84
N ARG A 183 -10.57 -3.48 -9.70
CA ARG A 183 -9.45 -4.21 -9.10
C ARG A 183 -9.67 -4.36 -7.58
N PRO A 184 -10.60 -5.24 -7.18
CA PRO A 184 -10.94 -5.46 -5.76
C PRO A 184 -9.79 -6.02 -4.93
N ASP A 185 -8.71 -6.45 -5.56
CA ASP A 185 -7.43 -6.84 -4.98
C ASP A 185 -6.56 -5.64 -4.56
N ILE A 186 -6.92 -4.41 -4.99
CA ILE A 186 -6.23 -3.17 -4.62
C ILE A 186 -7.13 -2.33 -3.71
N ILE A 187 -6.71 -2.12 -2.48
CA ILE A 187 -7.46 -1.44 -1.43
C ILE A 187 -6.77 -0.11 -1.11
N ILE A 188 -7.42 1.01 -1.42
CA ILE A 188 -6.92 2.37 -1.15
C ILE A 188 -7.91 3.07 -0.22
N PRO A 189 -7.71 3.02 1.11
CA PRO A 189 -8.63 3.67 2.06
C PRO A 189 -8.60 5.20 1.96
N GLY A 190 -7.42 5.79 1.72
CA GLY A 190 -7.26 7.24 1.69
C GLY A 190 -6.16 7.75 0.79
N TYR A 191 -6.12 9.08 0.65
CA TYR A 191 -4.97 9.80 0.10
C TYR A 191 -4.11 10.34 1.24
N CYS A 192 -2.80 10.31 1.05
CA CYS A 192 -1.76 10.74 1.99
C CYS A 192 -1.65 9.88 3.26
N ASN A 193 -2.74 9.40 3.83
CA ASN A 193 -2.77 8.56 5.04
C ASN A 193 -3.74 7.39 4.88
N SER A 194 -3.34 6.23 5.37
CA SER A 194 -4.21 5.05 5.51
C SER A 194 -3.80 4.20 6.70
N ILE A 195 -4.76 3.80 7.52
CA ILE A 195 -4.52 2.92 8.67
C ILE A 195 -4.93 1.50 8.29
N ILE A 196 -4.02 0.55 8.42
CA ILE A 196 -4.27 -0.86 8.15
C ILE A 196 -4.27 -1.61 9.49
N ASN A 197 -5.48 -1.89 9.97
CA ASN A 197 -5.68 -2.63 11.22
C ASN A 197 -5.37 -4.11 11.01
N ILE A 198 -4.64 -4.69 11.96
CA ILE A 198 -4.24 -6.10 11.95
C ILE A 198 -4.20 -6.63 13.39
N LYS A 199 -5.04 -7.60 13.73
CA LYS A 199 -5.27 -8.04 15.11
C LYS A 199 -5.66 -6.86 16.03
N ASN A 200 -4.90 -6.63 17.10
CA ASN A 200 -5.10 -5.54 18.05
C ASN A 200 -4.14 -4.36 17.81
N ASP A 201 -3.49 -4.31 16.66
CA ASP A 201 -2.51 -3.30 16.28
C ASP A 201 -2.83 -2.74 14.90
N SER A 202 -2.02 -1.79 14.42
CA SER A 202 -2.16 -1.24 13.09
C SER A 202 -0.83 -0.81 12.49
N ILE A 203 -0.82 -0.69 11.16
CA ILE A 203 0.25 -0.10 10.36
C ILE A 203 -0.31 1.16 9.73
N LEU A 204 0.38 2.28 9.88
CA LEU A 204 0.06 3.52 9.21
C LEU A 204 0.85 3.60 7.91
N LEU A 205 0.17 3.73 6.78
CA LEU A 205 0.75 4.10 5.49
C LEU A 205 0.67 5.62 5.35
N HIS A 206 1.79 6.25 5.03
CA HIS A 206 1.88 7.70 4.89
C HIS A 206 2.76 8.07 3.70
N HIS A 207 2.31 9.02 2.87
CA HIS A 207 3.05 9.37 1.66
C HIS A 207 3.86 10.67 1.79
N HIS A 208 3.62 11.51 2.79
CA HIS A 208 4.34 12.77 2.98
C HIS A 208 5.28 12.75 4.18
N VAL A 209 6.22 13.71 4.20
CA VAL A 209 7.23 13.87 5.26
C VAL A 209 6.72 14.72 6.42
N ASP A 210 5.47 15.22 6.33
CA ASP A 210 4.95 16.15 7.33
C ASP A 210 4.68 15.50 8.68
N ASN A 211 5.01 16.26 9.70
CA ASN A 211 4.87 15.98 11.12
C ASN A 211 3.58 15.22 11.51
N ILE A 212 3.55 13.90 11.33
CA ILE A 212 2.54 13.01 11.92
C ILE A 212 2.63 12.99 13.44
N HIS A 213 3.64 13.60 14.03
CA HIS A 213 3.93 13.62 15.47
C HIS A 213 2.75 14.03 16.36
N LYS A 214 1.63 14.46 15.79
CA LYS A 214 0.42 14.88 16.53
C LYS A 214 -0.76 13.92 16.40
N ALA A 215 -0.76 12.99 15.48
CA ALA A 215 -1.80 11.96 15.47
C ALA A 215 -1.44 10.93 16.52
N SER A 216 -2.24 10.82 17.57
CA SER A 216 -2.18 9.73 18.55
C SER A 216 -2.57 8.41 17.85
N THR A 217 -1.72 7.90 17.00
CA THR A 217 -1.95 6.63 16.33
C THR A 217 -1.58 5.52 17.30
N LYS A 218 -2.47 4.55 17.44
CA LYS A 218 -2.19 3.29 18.15
C LYS A 218 -1.28 2.37 17.32
N SER A 219 -0.81 2.84 16.16
CA SER A 219 0.01 2.07 15.23
C SER A 219 1.40 1.81 15.78
N THR A 220 1.89 0.61 15.60
CA THR A 220 3.29 0.25 15.95
C THR A 220 4.26 0.56 14.82
N ILE A 221 3.80 0.54 13.57
CA ILE A 221 4.63 0.77 12.37
C ILE A 221 4.06 1.93 11.57
N LEU A 222 4.97 2.77 11.06
CA LEU A 222 4.70 3.83 10.12
C LEU A 222 5.56 3.64 8.87
N LEU A 223 4.91 3.43 7.74
CA LEU A 223 5.55 3.24 6.44
C LEU A 223 5.41 4.52 5.60
N HIS A 224 6.54 5.14 5.26
CA HIS A 224 6.60 6.36 4.46
C HIS A 224 6.99 6.07 3.01
N GLY A 225 6.30 6.69 2.05
CA GLY A 225 6.72 6.84 0.66
C GLY A 225 7.44 8.17 0.41
N HIS A 226 7.29 8.72 -0.79
CA HIS A 226 7.69 10.05 -1.27
C HIS A 226 9.19 10.32 -1.34
N SER A 227 9.97 9.90 -0.36
CA SER A 227 11.42 10.18 -0.32
C SER A 227 12.24 9.34 -1.29
N HIS A 228 11.69 8.26 -1.80
CA HIS A 228 12.32 7.24 -2.64
C HIS A 228 13.54 6.55 -2.01
N LYS A 229 13.85 6.82 -0.75
CA LYS A 229 15.05 6.34 -0.06
C LYS A 229 14.68 5.37 1.05
N PHE A 230 15.51 4.35 1.25
CA PHE A 230 15.39 3.48 2.41
C PHE A 230 16.01 4.15 3.64
N LYS A 231 15.23 4.21 4.72
CA LYS A 231 15.67 4.65 6.03
C LYS A 231 14.82 3.98 7.10
N ILE A 232 15.41 3.60 8.20
CA ILE A 232 14.70 3.18 9.41
C ILE A 232 15.00 4.20 10.50
N ASN A 233 13.98 4.63 11.21
CA ASN A 233 14.09 5.50 12.36
C ASN A 233 13.29 4.87 13.51
N ASP A 234 13.99 4.52 14.56
CA ASP A 234 13.36 3.99 15.74
C ASP A 234 13.11 5.14 16.72
N ILE A 235 11.84 5.51 16.87
CA ILE A 235 11.45 6.56 17.81
C ILE A 235 11.16 5.91 19.16
N TYR A 236 12.21 5.65 19.92
CA TYR A 236 12.23 4.99 21.23
C TYR A 236 11.16 5.44 22.23
N ASN A 237 10.79 6.72 22.20
CA ASN A 237 9.92 7.30 23.22
C ASN A 237 8.43 7.03 23.01
N ASN A 238 8.01 6.59 21.82
CA ASN A 238 6.59 6.41 21.49
C ASN A 238 6.23 4.98 21.05
N GLY A 239 7.20 4.06 20.96
CA GLY A 239 6.98 2.69 20.50
C GLY A 239 6.57 2.58 19.03
N LEU A 240 6.86 3.60 18.22
CA LEU A 240 6.57 3.67 16.80
C LEU A 240 7.84 3.40 16.00
N LEU A 241 7.80 2.41 15.10
CA LEU A 241 8.85 2.12 14.14
C LEU A 241 8.56 2.84 12.83
N GLU A 242 9.36 3.83 12.47
CA GLU A 242 9.25 4.56 11.20
C GLU A 242 10.17 3.96 10.15
N ILE A 243 9.62 3.69 8.97
CA ILE A 243 10.35 3.10 7.85
C ILE A 243 10.03 3.89 6.58
N TRP A 244 11.04 4.48 5.96
CA TRP A 244 10.95 5.05 4.62
C TRP A 244 11.20 3.95 3.61
N ILE A 245 10.25 3.77 2.71
CA ILE A 245 10.27 2.70 1.72
C ILE A 245 10.97 3.19 0.46
N PRO A 246 11.94 2.43 -0.07
CA PRO A 246 12.59 2.78 -1.32
C PRO A 246 11.60 2.67 -2.48
N SER A 247 11.79 3.54 -3.49
CA SER A 247 10.98 3.52 -4.70
C SER A 247 11.26 2.28 -5.57
N LEU A 248 10.22 1.76 -6.23
CA LEU A 248 10.36 0.79 -7.33
C LEU A 248 10.52 1.45 -8.71
N SER A 249 10.43 2.78 -8.83
CA SER A 249 10.76 3.51 -10.04
C SER A 249 12.26 3.87 -10.09
N ASN A 250 12.74 4.26 -11.27
CA ASN A 250 14.12 4.73 -11.46
C ASN A 250 14.22 6.25 -11.56
N ILE A 251 13.29 6.99 -10.94
CA ILE A 251 13.20 8.45 -11.06
C ILE A 251 14.45 9.14 -10.53
N LEU A 252 14.93 8.74 -9.36
CA LEU A 252 16.11 9.32 -8.72
C LEU A 252 17.41 8.56 -9.04
N GLN A 253 17.39 7.63 -10.00
CA GLN A 253 18.52 6.75 -10.31
C GLN A 253 19.08 5.98 -9.09
N ILE A 254 18.25 5.81 -8.07
CA ILE A 254 18.54 4.99 -6.89
C ILE A 254 18.21 3.54 -7.26
N MET A 255 18.95 2.60 -6.68
CA MET A 255 18.71 1.19 -6.89
C MET A 255 17.33 0.77 -6.34
N PRO A 256 16.39 0.33 -7.20
CA PRO A 256 15.06 -0.04 -6.76
C PRO A 256 15.10 -1.30 -5.89
N THR A 257 14.50 -1.22 -4.72
CA THR A 257 14.38 -2.34 -3.78
C THR A 257 12.99 -2.38 -3.16
N VAL A 258 12.65 -3.52 -2.57
CA VAL A 258 11.44 -3.72 -1.77
C VAL A 258 11.82 -4.11 -0.35
N LEU A 259 10.90 -4.01 0.59
CA LEU A 259 11.12 -4.49 1.95
C LEU A 259 10.21 -5.70 2.21
N GLU A 260 10.82 -6.89 2.38
CA GLU A 260 10.11 -8.01 2.99
C GLU A 260 10.08 -7.79 4.49
N MET A 261 8.90 -7.77 5.07
CA MET A 261 8.73 -7.58 6.52
C MET A 261 8.01 -8.78 7.10
N THR A 262 8.58 -9.33 8.18
CA THR A 262 7.94 -10.37 8.98
C THR A 262 7.50 -9.80 10.31
N LEU A 263 6.20 -9.75 10.54
CA LEU A 263 5.56 -9.25 11.75
C LEU A 263 5.27 -10.42 12.69
N LYS A 264 5.75 -10.39 13.92
CA LYS A 264 5.36 -11.34 14.97
C LYS A 264 4.48 -10.66 16.01
N PHE A 265 3.47 -11.37 16.47
CA PHE A 265 2.46 -10.84 17.39
C PHE A 265 2.56 -11.52 18.76
N LYS A 266 2.35 -10.70 19.80
CA LYS A 266 2.16 -11.15 21.19
C LYS A 266 0.89 -10.47 21.72
N ASN A 267 -0.11 -11.26 22.10
CA ASN A 267 -1.42 -10.75 22.52
C ASN A 267 -2.12 -9.88 21.44
N GLY A 268 -1.87 -10.19 20.15
CA GLY A 268 -2.42 -9.45 19.02
C GLY A 268 -1.72 -8.13 18.70
N ILE A 269 -0.66 -7.76 19.41
CA ILE A 269 0.15 -6.55 19.20
C ILE A 269 1.45 -6.97 18.53
N ILE A 270 1.95 -6.17 17.58
CA ILE A 270 3.24 -6.40 16.92
C ILE A 270 4.34 -6.23 17.97
N SER A 271 5.06 -7.32 18.25
CA SER A 271 6.13 -7.38 19.25
C SER A 271 7.51 -7.45 18.62
N HIS A 272 7.61 -7.96 17.39
CA HIS A 272 8.87 -8.07 16.65
C HIS A 272 8.63 -7.86 15.15
N VAL A 273 9.52 -7.13 14.51
CA VAL A 273 9.55 -6.90 13.07
C VAL A 273 10.93 -7.25 12.53
N ASN A 274 11.01 -8.23 11.64
CA ASN A 274 12.22 -8.47 10.84
C ASN A 274 12.00 -7.83 9.47
N ILE A 275 12.97 -7.06 8.99
CA ILE A 275 12.92 -6.32 7.72
C ILE A 275 14.10 -6.75 6.87
N LYS A 276 13.84 -7.21 5.66
CA LYS A 276 14.85 -7.49 4.63
C LYS A 276 14.71 -6.50 3.49
N GLN A 277 15.77 -5.75 3.20
CA GLN A 277 15.85 -4.96 1.99
C GLN A 277 16.25 -5.85 0.83
N VAL A 278 15.37 -6.01 -0.15
CA VAL A 278 15.52 -6.97 -1.25
C VAL A 278 15.63 -6.26 -2.59
N MET A 279 16.70 -6.54 -3.31
CA MET A 279 16.84 -6.14 -4.71
C MET A 279 16.26 -7.21 -5.62
N LEU A 280 15.28 -6.83 -6.44
CA LEU A 280 14.55 -7.72 -7.35
C LEU A 280 15.35 -7.95 -8.65
N LYS A 281 16.28 -8.90 -8.59
CA LYS A 281 16.99 -9.43 -9.78
C LYS A 281 16.42 -10.80 -10.18
N LYS A 282 16.97 -11.43 -11.21
CA LYS A 282 16.63 -12.81 -11.61
C LYS A 282 16.75 -13.79 -10.42
N LYS A 283 17.77 -13.58 -9.56
CA LYS A 283 17.87 -14.15 -8.22
C LYS A 283 17.83 -12.96 -7.27
N PRO A 284 16.83 -12.85 -6.39
CA PRO A 284 16.74 -11.76 -5.41
C PRO A 284 17.97 -11.70 -4.52
N ILE A 285 18.42 -10.48 -4.21
CA ILE A 285 19.60 -10.24 -3.36
C ILE A 285 19.13 -9.48 -2.13
N ILE A 286 19.42 -10.01 -0.94
CA ILE A 286 19.19 -9.32 0.33
C ILE A 286 20.36 -8.36 0.54
N LEU A 287 20.08 -7.06 0.58
CA LEU A 287 21.07 -6.01 0.79
C LEU A 287 21.31 -5.72 2.27
N GLY A 288 20.30 -5.96 3.10
CA GLY A 288 20.36 -5.77 4.54
C GLY A 288 19.21 -6.47 5.23
N GLU A 289 19.40 -6.82 6.50
CA GLU A 289 18.38 -7.41 7.36
C GLU A 289 18.43 -6.73 8.71
N TYR A 290 17.26 -6.38 9.26
CA TYR A 290 17.11 -5.57 10.47
C TYR A 290 16.03 -6.19 11.35
N ASP A 291 16.27 -6.24 12.65
CA ASP A 291 15.34 -6.73 13.66
C ASP A 291 14.93 -5.62 14.62
N TYR A 292 13.63 -5.43 14.80
CA TYR A 292 13.05 -4.50 15.75
C TYR A 292 12.20 -5.26 16.79
N TYR A 293 12.42 -4.97 18.08
CA TYR A 293 11.67 -5.53 19.20
C TYR A 293 11.00 -4.42 20.00
N LYS A 294 9.68 -4.48 20.17
CA LYS A 294 8.91 -3.45 20.89
C LYS A 294 9.17 -3.44 22.40
N ASP A 295 9.46 -4.61 22.96
CA ASP A 295 9.72 -4.76 24.40
C ASP A 295 11.23 -4.62 24.68
N ASN A 296 11.69 -3.38 24.89
CA ASN A 296 12.95 -3.01 25.59
C ASN A 296 14.23 -3.77 25.23
N ASN A 297 15.17 -3.05 24.75
CA ASN A 297 16.54 -3.39 24.38
C ASN A 297 16.68 -3.85 22.94
N LEU A 298 16.89 -2.87 22.08
CA LEU A 298 17.51 -3.06 20.79
C LEU A 298 18.76 -3.92 20.91
N LYS A 299 18.72 -5.06 20.28
CA LYS A 299 19.93 -5.68 19.80
C LYS A 299 20.02 -5.31 18.33
N ASP A 300 20.75 -4.24 18.05
CA ASP A 300 21.24 -3.90 16.72
C ASP A 300 22.23 -4.97 16.29
N GLU A 301 21.77 -6.07 15.78
CA GLU A 301 22.60 -6.95 14.97
C GLU A 301 22.42 -6.54 13.52
N HIS A 302 23.13 -5.50 13.11
CA HIS A 302 23.29 -5.13 11.72
C HIS A 302 24.19 -6.15 11.03
N ILE A 303 23.60 -7.09 10.32
CA ILE A 303 24.36 -7.95 9.40
C ILE A 303 24.43 -7.22 8.06
N PHE A 304 25.44 -6.36 7.91
CA PHE A 304 25.81 -5.82 6.62
C PHE A 304 26.61 -6.85 5.85
N ASN A 305 26.08 -7.29 4.72
CA ASN A 305 26.90 -8.05 3.76
C ASN A 305 27.70 -7.04 2.92
N THR A 306 28.89 -6.66 3.42
CA THR A 306 29.73 -5.58 2.87
C THR A 306 30.39 -5.94 1.55
N GLU A 307 30.32 -7.18 1.06
CA GLU A 307 30.99 -7.58 -0.17
C GLU A 307 30.30 -7.09 -1.44
N ASP A 308 28.96 -6.88 -1.41
CA ASP A 308 28.22 -6.40 -2.56
C ASP A 308 28.30 -4.87 -2.77
N TYR A 309 28.73 -4.12 -1.73
CA TYR A 309 28.88 -2.66 -1.81
C TYR A 309 30.15 -2.18 -2.56
N LYS A 310 31.15 -3.03 -2.66
CA LYS A 310 32.46 -2.63 -3.25
C LYS A 310 32.44 -2.47 -4.78
N ASN A 311 31.40 -2.94 -5.47
CA ASN A 311 31.27 -2.87 -6.92
C ASN A 311 30.18 -1.93 -7.46
N GLY A 312 29.52 -1.18 -6.63
CA GLY A 312 28.52 -0.19 -7.01
C GLY A 312 28.97 1.20 -6.59
N ASN A 313 29.33 2.06 -7.53
CA ASN A 313 29.59 3.47 -7.27
C ASN A 313 28.37 4.10 -6.61
N VAL A 314 28.42 4.28 -5.29
CA VAL A 314 27.49 5.15 -4.56
C VAL A 314 27.89 6.58 -4.90
N ILE A 315 27.22 7.16 -5.88
CA ILE A 315 27.32 8.61 -6.12
C ILE A 315 26.46 9.26 -5.04
N ASN A 316 27.12 9.70 -3.96
CA ASN A 316 26.57 10.70 -3.06
C ASN A 316 26.47 12.02 -3.83
N GLN A 317 25.35 12.28 -4.47
CA GLN A 317 24.97 13.63 -4.87
C GLN A 317 23.91 14.11 -3.88
N GLU A 318 24.32 15.02 -3.00
CA GLU A 318 23.41 15.94 -2.33
C GLU A 318 22.78 16.83 -3.42
N ASN A 319 21.68 16.36 -3.99
CA ASN A 319 20.84 17.20 -4.81
C ASN A 319 19.97 18.02 -3.87
N LYS A 320 20.15 19.32 -3.87
CA LYS A 320 19.16 20.29 -3.40
C LYS A 320 17.85 19.97 -4.11
N PHE A 321 16.91 19.39 -3.40
CA PHE A 321 15.53 19.29 -3.87
C PHE A 321 14.99 20.71 -4.01
N ASP A 322 14.22 20.93 -5.09
CA ASP A 322 13.52 22.18 -5.32
C ASP A 322 12.47 22.38 -4.22
N ASP A 323 12.83 23.13 -3.19
CA ASP A 323 11.94 23.55 -2.09
C ASP A 323 10.63 24.18 -2.61
N ASP A 324 10.65 24.78 -3.79
CA ASP A 324 9.49 25.37 -4.44
C ASP A 324 8.48 24.34 -4.95
N PHE A 325 8.93 23.13 -5.33
CA PHE A 325 8.07 22.06 -5.78
C PHE A 325 7.33 21.41 -4.61
N GLU A 326 8.01 21.21 -3.48
CA GLU A 326 7.40 20.71 -2.25
C GLU A 326 6.36 21.69 -1.70
N ARG A 327 6.66 22.97 -1.65
CA ARG A 327 5.72 24.03 -1.22
C ARG A 327 4.46 24.09 -2.09
N SER A 328 4.58 23.87 -3.40
CA SER A 328 3.45 23.83 -4.32
C SER A 328 2.53 22.64 -4.04
N SER A 329 3.10 21.46 -3.83
CA SER A 329 2.34 20.23 -3.52
C SER A 329 1.63 20.36 -2.17
N MET A 330 2.30 20.88 -1.16
CA MET A 330 1.77 21.14 0.18
C MET A 330 0.56 22.07 0.14
N SER A 331 0.68 23.19 -0.58
CA SER A 331 -0.44 24.14 -0.77
C SER A 331 -1.66 23.52 -1.42
N GLN A 332 -1.49 22.53 -2.32
CA GLN A 332 -2.59 21.80 -2.94
C GLN A 332 -3.28 20.83 -1.98
N ILE A 333 -2.51 20.16 -1.13
CA ILE A 333 -3.03 19.24 -0.12
C ILE A 333 -3.78 19.99 0.98
N GLU A 334 -3.24 21.11 1.47
CA GLU A 334 -3.93 21.97 2.44
C GLU A 334 -5.27 22.47 1.89
N LYS A 335 -5.31 22.91 0.61
CA LYS A 335 -6.54 23.32 -0.05
C LYS A 335 -7.53 22.15 -0.18
N PHE A 336 -7.04 20.95 -0.48
CA PHE A 336 -7.86 19.74 -0.55
C PHE A 336 -8.44 19.40 0.81
N ASN A 337 -7.61 19.32 1.85
CA ASN A 337 -8.03 19.01 3.21
C ASN A 337 -9.06 20.03 3.72
N LYS A 338 -8.82 21.31 3.47
CA LYS A 338 -9.77 22.38 3.83
C LYS A 338 -11.08 22.29 3.07
N ARG A 339 -11.05 21.87 1.80
CA ARG A 339 -12.25 21.75 0.94
C ARG A 339 -13.13 20.55 1.31
N TYR A 340 -12.52 19.47 1.78
CA TYR A 340 -13.21 18.21 2.08
C TYR A 340 -13.28 17.89 3.57
N GLY A 341 -12.77 18.78 4.45
CA GLY A 341 -12.87 18.69 5.90
C GLY A 341 -12.10 17.51 6.51
N ILE A 342 -10.97 17.18 5.89
CA ILE A 342 -10.05 16.11 6.32
C ILE A 342 -8.92 16.72 7.13
#